data_9c71248d2754491d0aee24c1af6f8d03
#
_entry.id   9c71248d2754491d0aee24c1af6f8d03
#
_cell.length_a   1.000
_cell.length_b   1.000
_cell.length_c   1.000
_cell.angle_alpha   90.00
_cell.angle_beta   90.00
_cell.angle_gamma   90.00
#
_symmetry.space_group_name_H-M   'P 1'
#
loop_
_entity.id
_entity.type
_entity.pdbx_description
1 polymer ?
#
loop_
_entity_poly.entity_id
_entity_poly.type
_entity_poly.pdbx_seq_one_letter_code
_entity_poly.pdbx_strand_id
1 'polypeptide(L)'
;MRKILLFIAACVLPFALFAGENAPKTEENIFELPISKMPPEYFKYEVAFFKEIEIDCNFAFLLGGKLEEKEDARGIYYEFSGGDELAQTMMLCKDGKKKRRVYYELTQILPGVSPIKIITPQGVGAEIRVYERVKTIEPKKLKRKNK
;
A
#
# COMPACT_ATOMS: atom_id res chain seq x y z
N MET A 1 41.81 5.57 67.80
CA MET A 1 41.56 6.07 66.40
C MET A 1 40.94 4.90 65.60
N ARG A 2 39.60 4.90 65.48
CA ARG A 2 38.82 3.84 64.77
C ARG A 2 38.57 4.35 63.33
N LYS A 3 39.14 3.66 62.33
CA LYS A 3 38.87 3.91 60.91
C LYS A 3 37.59 3.20 60.51
N ILE A 4 36.56 3.97 60.18
CA ILE A 4 35.31 3.47 59.62
C ILE A 4 35.50 3.35 58.11
N LEU A 5 35.49 2.13 57.57
CA LEU A 5 35.43 1.87 56.15
C LEU A 5 33.95 1.88 55.71
N LEU A 6 33.57 2.86 54.90
CA LEU A 6 32.28 2.92 54.22
C LEU A 6 32.38 2.06 52.94
N PHE A 7 31.67 0.94 52.91
CA PHE A 7 31.44 0.18 51.69
C PHE A 7 30.23 0.78 50.97
N ILE A 8 30.49 1.43 49.83
CA ILE A 8 29.47 1.84 48.90
C ILE A 8 29.20 0.66 47.95
N ALA A 9 28.11 -0.07 48.17
CA ALA A 9 27.62 -1.10 47.28
C ALA A 9 26.91 -0.42 46.12
N ALA A 10 27.57 -0.34 44.94
CA ALA A 10 26.94 0.08 43.71
C ALA A 10 26.03 -1.04 43.17
N CYS A 11 24.71 -0.87 43.35
CA CYS A 11 23.72 -1.68 42.67
C CYS A 11 23.69 -1.35 41.18
N VAL A 12 24.40 -2.12 40.37
CA VAL A 12 24.25 -2.13 38.93
C VAL A 12 23.03 -2.98 38.60
N LEU A 13 21.88 -2.32 38.37
CA LEU A 13 20.71 -2.96 37.80
C LEU A 13 20.98 -3.23 36.34
N PRO A 14 20.87 -4.48 35.83
CA PRO A 14 20.88 -4.74 34.43
C PRO A 14 19.60 -4.17 33.80
N PHE A 15 19.74 -3.11 33.02
CA PHE A 15 18.69 -2.65 32.10
C PHE A 15 18.53 -3.76 31.03
N ALA A 16 17.60 -4.67 31.26
CA ALA A 16 17.15 -5.59 30.23
C ALA A 16 16.47 -4.77 29.14
N LEU A 17 17.19 -4.55 28.04
CA LEU A 17 16.61 -4.07 26.79
C LEU A 17 15.61 -5.13 26.31
N PHE A 18 14.34 -4.94 26.65
CA PHE A 18 13.25 -5.57 25.93
C PHE A 18 13.21 -4.95 24.52
N ALA A 19 14.04 -5.44 23.63
CA ALA A 19 13.85 -5.27 22.20
C ALA A 19 12.54 -6.00 21.85
N GLY A 20 11.46 -5.25 21.72
CA GLY A 20 10.16 -5.77 21.30
C GLY A 20 10.27 -6.35 19.90
N GLU A 21 10.34 -7.67 19.82
CA GLU A 21 10.47 -8.49 18.62
C GLU A 21 9.11 -8.71 17.97
N ASN A 22 8.41 -7.62 17.57
CA ASN A 22 7.17 -7.68 16.80
C ASN A 22 6.98 -6.44 15.91
N ALA A 23 8.03 -6.03 15.18
CA ALA A 23 7.79 -5.14 14.06
C ALA A 23 6.99 -5.92 13.00
N PRO A 24 5.88 -5.39 12.49
CA PRO A 24 5.12 -6.05 11.43
C PRO A 24 6.05 -6.31 10.25
N LYS A 25 6.11 -7.57 9.81
CA LYS A 25 6.91 -7.93 8.64
C LYS A 25 6.36 -7.18 7.42
N THR A 26 7.23 -6.48 6.74
CA THR A 26 6.89 -5.71 5.54
C THR A 26 7.65 -6.21 4.33
N GLU A 27 7.11 -5.98 3.15
CA GLU A 27 7.72 -6.31 1.86
C GLU A 27 7.94 -5.03 1.07
N GLU A 28 9.11 -4.90 0.44
CA GLU A 28 9.46 -3.78 -0.42
C GLU A 28 9.19 -4.15 -1.88
N ASN A 29 8.35 -3.38 -2.56
CA ASN A 29 8.02 -3.54 -3.97
C ASN A 29 8.59 -2.35 -4.75
N ILE A 30 9.39 -2.64 -5.78
CA ILE A 30 9.99 -1.61 -6.66
C ILE A 30 9.41 -1.79 -8.06
N PHE A 31 8.82 -0.72 -8.60
CA PHE A 31 8.23 -0.70 -9.92
C PHE A 31 9.01 0.23 -10.84
N GLU A 32 9.53 -0.33 -11.93
CA GLU A 32 10.10 0.45 -13.01
C GLU A 32 9.01 0.76 -14.03
N LEU A 33 8.75 2.04 -14.25
CA LEU A 33 7.74 2.44 -15.23
C LEU A 33 8.27 2.29 -16.66
N PRO A 34 7.43 1.89 -17.61
CA PRO A 34 7.85 1.74 -19.00
C PRO A 34 8.30 3.07 -19.60
N ILE A 35 9.43 3.06 -20.29
CA ILE A 35 9.90 4.22 -21.06
C ILE A 35 8.98 4.39 -22.27
N SER A 36 8.31 5.54 -22.35
CA SER A 36 7.46 5.89 -23.49
C SER A 36 8.03 7.06 -24.27
N LYS A 37 7.77 7.07 -25.59
CA LYS A 37 8.03 8.23 -26.45
C LYS A 37 6.95 9.31 -26.36
N MET A 38 5.81 8.96 -25.76
CA MET A 38 4.69 9.89 -25.55
C MET A 38 4.95 10.77 -24.32
N PRO A 39 4.46 12.02 -24.33
CA PRO A 39 4.55 12.91 -23.19
C PRO A 39 3.94 12.31 -21.92
N PRO A 40 4.51 12.56 -20.71
CA PRO A 40 4.06 11.97 -19.46
C PRO A 40 2.57 12.23 -19.16
N GLU A 41 2.01 13.37 -19.58
CA GLU A 41 0.61 13.73 -19.39
C GLU A 41 -0.38 12.83 -20.16
N TYR A 42 0.09 11.94 -21.02
CA TYR A 42 -0.73 10.94 -21.68
C TYR A 42 -0.95 9.70 -20.83
N PHE A 43 -0.22 9.55 -19.75
CA PHE A 43 -0.28 8.37 -18.88
C PHE A 43 -0.83 8.69 -17.51
N LYS A 44 -1.49 7.69 -16.95
CA LYS A 44 -1.97 7.67 -15.59
C LYS A 44 -1.52 6.36 -14.95
N TYR A 45 -0.87 6.45 -13.81
CA TYR A 45 -0.35 5.30 -13.07
C TYR A 45 -1.22 5.12 -11.83
N GLU A 46 -2.00 4.06 -11.79
CA GLU A 46 -2.88 3.73 -10.67
C GLU A 46 -2.32 2.55 -9.91
N VAL A 47 -2.05 2.72 -8.63
CA VAL A 47 -1.68 1.62 -7.75
C VAL A 47 -2.92 0.94 -7.20
N ALA A 48 -2.91 -0.40 -7.18
CA ALA A 48 -3.90 -1.23 -6.54
C ALA A 48 -3.21 -2.27 -5.65
N PHE A 49 -3.86 -2.62 -4.54
CA PHE A 49 -3.36 -3.58 -3.56
C PHE A 49 -4.27 -4.78 -3.50
N PHE A 50 -3.71 -5.97 -3.24
CA PHE A 50 -4.48 -7.22 -3.20
C PHE A 50 -3.88 -8.23 -2.23
N LYS A 51 -4.72 -9.17 -1.80
CA LYS A 51 -4.30 -10.42 -1.17
C LYS A 51 -4.74 -11.61 -2.00
N GLU A 52 -3.98 -12.70 -1.95
CA GLU A 52 -4.39 -13.97 -2.51
C GLU A 52 -5.16 -14.76 -1.46
N ILE A 53 -6.48 -14.86 -1.62
CA ILE A 53 -7.42 -15.45 -0.67
C ILE A 53 -8.21 -16.56 -1.36
N GLU A 54 -8.52 -17.62 -0.61
CA GLU A 54 -9.44 -18.67 -1.08
C GLU A 54 -10.89 -18.21 -0.92
N ILE A 55 -11.53 -17.90 -2.05
CA ILE A 55 -12.93 -17.47 -2.14
C ILE A 55 -13.69 -18.34 -3.15
N ASP A 56 -15.00 -18.40 -2.99
CA ASP A 56 -15.93 -19.07 -3.89
C ASP A 56 -16.23 -18.22 -5.15
N CYS A 57 -17.39 -18.42 -5.78
CA CYS A 57 -17.81 -17.66 -6.95
C CYS A 57 -18.26 -16.23 -6.62
N ASN A 58 -18.36 -15.87 -5.34
CA ASN A 58 -18.80 -14.55 -4.92
C ASN A 58 -17.80 -13.46 -5.33
N PHE A 59 -18.34 -12.29 -5.63
CA PHE A 59 -17.52 -11.09 -5.78
C PHE A 59 -17.08 -10.62 -4.39
N ALA A 60 -15.79 -10.35 -4.23
CA ALA A 60 -15.21 -9.98 -2.94
C ALA A 60 -14.18 -8.84 -3.10
N PHE A 61 -14.08 -8.00 -2.09
CA PHE A 61 -13.06 -6.97 -1.96
C PHE A 61 -12.68 -6.75 -0.48
N LEU A 62 -11.47 -6.25 -0.27
CA LEU A 62 -10.95 -5.92 1.06
C LEU A 62 -11.30 -4.48 1.40
N LEU A 63 -11.86 -4.28 2.59
CA LEU A 63 -12.27 -2.96 3.06
C LEU A 63 -11.08 -2.18 3.61
N GLY A 64 -11.22 -0.85 3.53
CA GLY A 64 -10.24 0.07 4.07
C GLY A 64 -8.95 0.11 3.26
N GLY A 65 -7.86 0.40 3.95
CA GLY A 65 -6.54 0.63 3.38
C GLY A 65 -6.20 2.12 3.33
N LYS A 66 -4.90 2.40 3.52
CA LYS A 66 -4.34 3.75 3.46
C LYS A 66 -2.98 3.67 2.79
N LEU A 67 -2.71 4.59 1.88
CA LEU A 67 -1.40 4.78 1.27
C LEU A 67 -0.83 6.11 1.72
N GLU A 68 0.34 6.09 2.31
CA GLU A 68 1.04 7.29 2.79
C GLU A 68 2.33 7.48 1.99
N GLU A 69 2.54 8.72 1.55
CA GLU A 69 3.82 9.14 0.99
C GLU A 69 4.79 9.44 2.13
N LYS A 70 6.00 8.90 2.04
CA LYS A 70 7.08 9.10 3.01
C LYS A 70 8.38 9.40 2.28
N GLU A 71 9.34 9.95 3.00
CA GLU A 71 10.68 10.27 2.48
C GLU A 71 11.75 9.74 3.42
N ASP A 72 12.79 9.15 2.83
CA ASP A 72 14.01 8.74 3.53
C ASP A 72 15.26 9.26 2.78
N ALA A 73 16.46 8.92 3.26
CA ALA A 73 17.72 9.31 2.62
C ALA A 73 17.88 8.82 1.16
N ARG A 74 17.04 7.87 0.73
CA ARG A 74 17.03 7.32 -0.63
C ARG A 74 15.93 7.92 -1.52
N GLY A 75 15.09 8.82 -0.97
CA GLY A 75 14.04 9.54 -1.66
C GLY A 75 12.63 9.19 -1.20
N ILE A 76 11.65 9.52 -2.04
CA ILE A 76 10.23 9.32 -1.76
C ILE A 76 9.86 7.84 -1.95
N TYR A 77 9.07 7.33 -1.02
CA TYR A 77 8.43 6.02 -1.10
C TYR A 77 7.01 6.06 -0.56
N TYR A 78 6.24 5.04 -0.84
CA TYR A 78 4.87 4.92 -0.38
C TYR A 78 4.76 3.75 0.59
N GLU A 79 3.99 3.91 1.66
CA GLU A 79 3.72 2.86 2.62
C GLU A 79 2.22 2.57 2.66
N PHE A 80 1.86 1.32 2.35
CA PHE A 80 0.49 0.85 2.41
C PHE A 80 0.22 0.19 3.77
N SER A 81 -0.92 0.50 4.36
CA SER A 81 -1.49 -0.19 5.51
C SER A 81 -2.92 -0.59 5.23
N GLY A 82 -3.31 -1.81 5.56
CA GLY A 82 -4.67 -2.31 5.36
C GLY A 82 -4.96 -3.50 6.25
N GLY A 83 -6.24 -3.65 6.63
CA GLY A 83 -6.72 -4.78 7.43
C GLY A 83 -7.11 -5.99 6.58
N ASP A 84 -7.75 -6.97 7.23
CA ASP A 84 -8.20 -8.22 6.63
C ASP A 84 -9.73 -8.28 6.50
N GLU A 85 -10.41 -7.15 6.67
CA GLU A 85 -11.85 -7.09 6.60
C GLU A 85 -12.32 -7.31 5.14
N LEU A 86 -13.10 -8.37 4.95
CA LEU A 86 -13.57 -8.82 3.65
C LEU A 86 -15.06 -8.53 3.49
N ALA A 87 -15.43 -7.84 2.43
CA ALA A 87 -16.81 -7.73 1.97
C ALA A 87 -17.01 -8.63 0.75
N GLN A 88 -18.13 -9.35 0.72
CA GLN A 88 -18.45 -10.24 -0.41
C GLN A 88 -19.95 -10.35 -0.63
N THR A 89 -20.34 -10.69 -1.86
CA THR A 89 -21.72 -11.05 -2.20
C THR A 89 -22.06 -12.42 -1.60
N MET A 90 -23.37 -12.72 -1.46
CA MET A 90 -23.86 -13.98 -0.89
C MET A 90 -24.65 -14.77 -1.93
N MET A 91 -23.99 -15.20 -2.99
CA MET A 91 -24.59 -16.07 -4.00
C MET A 91 -24.34 -17.53 -3.66
N LEU A 92 -25.29 -18.40 -4.00
CA LEU A 92 -25.10 -19.83 -3.86
C LEU A 92 -24.13 -20.33 -4.93
N CYS A 93 -22.93 -20.69 -4.52
CA CYS A 93 -21.89 -21.19 -5.40
C CYS A 93 -21.94 -22.71 -5.50
N LYS A 94 -21.90 -23.25 -6.74
CA LYS A 94 -21.79 -24.68 -7.00
C LYS A 94 -20.36 -25.18 -6.96
N ASP A 95 -19.41 -24.28 -7.28
CA ASP A 95 -17.98 -24.57 -7.28
C ASP A 95 -17.38 -24.30 -5.89
N GLY A 96 -16.35 -25.09 -5.55
CA GLY A 96 -15.58 -24.88 -4.32
C GLY A 96 -14.75 -23.58 -4.35
N LYS A 97 -14.18 -23.25 -3.20
CA LYS A 97 -13.27 -22.10 -3.08
C LYS A 97 -12.03 -22.28 -3.94
N LYS A 98 -11.57 -21.18 -4.52
CA LYS A 98 -10.33 -21.10 -5.33
C LYS A 98 -9.49 -19.92 -4.87
N LYS A 99 -8.18 -20.08 -4.91
CA LYS A 99 -7.23 -18.98 -4.64
C LYS A 99 -7.35 -17.92 -5.73
N ARG A 100 -7.69 -16.70 -5.33
CA ARG A 100 -7.87 -15.54 -6.23
C ARG A 100 -7.27 -14.29 -5.61
N ARG A 101 -6.92 -13.32 -6.45
CA ARG A 101 -6.58 -11.97 -5.99
C ARG A 101 -7.85 -11.24 -5.62
N VAL A 102 -7.92 -10.82 -4.36
CA VAL A 102 -8.97 -9.95 -3.82
C VAL A 102 -8.35 -8.59 -3.56
N TYR A 103 -8.89 -7.58 -4.23
CA TYR A 103 -8.35 -6.23 -4.19
C TYR A 103 -8.93 -5.43 -3.04
N TYR A 104 -8.12 -4.52 -2.51
CA TYR A 104 -8.61 -3.46 -1.64
C TYR A 104 -9.44 -2.45 -2.45
N GLU A 105 -10.42 -1.83 -1.79
CA GLU A 105 -11.17 -0.73 -2.40
C GLU A 105 -10.28 0.46 -2.75
N LEU A 106 -9.20 0.64 -2.01
CA LEU A 106 -8.26 1.72 -2.23
C LEU A 106 -7.53 1.56 -3.56
N THR A 107 -7.70 2.54 -4.44
CA THR A 107 -6.81 2.78 -5.56
C THR A 107 -6.34 4.23 -5.52
N GLN A 108 -5.11 4.51 -5.92
CA GLN A 108 -4.56 5.86 -5.93
C GLN A 108 -3.70 6.08 -7.17
N ILE A 109 -3.79 7.30 -7.71
CA ILE A 109 -2.94 7.72 -8.82
C ILE A 109 -1.63 8.22 -8.26
N LEU A 110 -0.53 7.67 -8.76
CA LEU A 110 0.81 8.06 -8.39
C LEU A 110 1.46 8.94 -9.48
N PRO A 111 2.41 9.80 -9.11
CA PRO A 111 3.25 10.51 -10.06
C PRO A 111 4.00 9.53 -10.96
N GLY A 112 4.17 9.90 -12.24
CA GLY A 112 4.93 9.09 -13.21
C GLY A 112 6.44 9.21 -13.06
N VAL A 113 6.96 9.06 -11.84
CA VAL A 113 8.39 9.11 -11.51
C VAL A 113 8.87 7.69 -11.25
N SER A 114 9.90 7.26 -11.98
CA SER A 114 10.45 5.90 -11.89
C SER A 114 11.84 5.93 -11.23
N PRO A 115 12.17 4.96 -10.37
CA PRO A 115 11.31 3.87 -9.89
C PRO A 115 10.29 4.33 -8.83
N ILE A 116 9.15 3.64 -8.75
CA ILE A 116 8.18 3.81 -7.66
C ILE A 116 8.46 2.72 -6.63
N LYS A 117 8.68 3.13 -5.37
CA LYS A 117 8.92 2.23 -4.25
C LYS A 117 7.69 2.19 -3.35
N ILE A 118 7.17 0.99 -3.08
CA ILE A 118 6.00 0.77 -2.24
C ILE A 118 6.31 -0.30 -1.18
N ILE A 119 6.10 0.04 0.08
CA ILE A 119 6.21 -0.88 1.21
C ILE A 119 4.81 -1.38 1.55
N THR A 120 4.63 -2.69 1.63
CA THR A 120 3.38 -3.35 1.99
C THR A 120 3.56 -4.26 3.19
N PRO A 121 2.51 -4.53 3.98
CA PRO A 121 2.53 -5.61 4.95
C PRO A 121 2.77 -6.96 4.27
N GLN A 122 3.37 -7.90 4.97
CA GLN A 122 3.61 -9.25 4.45
C GLN A 122 2.30 -9.89 3.96
N GLY A 123 2.34 -10.46 2.75
CA GLY A 123 1.19 -11.11 2.11
C GLY A 123 0.23 -10.14 1.41
N VAL A 124 0.54 -8.86 1.37
CA VAL A 124 -0.17 -7.86 0.54
C VAL A 124 0.65 -7.59 -0.71
N GLY A 125 0.11 -7.94 -1.86
CA GLY A 125 0.70 -7.59 -3.14
C GLY A 125 0.27 -6.20 -3.59
N ALA A 126 1.13 -5.57 -4.42
CA ALA A 126 0.82 -4.32 -5.09
C ALA A 126 0.99 -4.48 -6.60
N GLU A 127 0.22 -3.75 -7.39
CA GLU A 127 0.38 -3.66 -8.84
C GLU A 127 0.17 -2.22 -9.31
N ILE A 128 0.84 -1.83 -10.40
CA ILE A 128 0.61 -0.53 -11.04
C ILE A 128 -0.08 -0.77 -12.37
N ARG A 129 -1.27 -0.19 -12.51
CA ARG A 129 -2.06 -0.17 -13.74
C ARG A 129 -1.72 1.08 -14.53
N VAL A 130 -1.27 0.89 -15.77
CA VAL A 130 -0.89 1.98 -16.65
C VAL A 130 -2.04 2.24 -17.61
N TYR A 131 -2.56 3.47 -17.61
CA TYR A 131 -3.60 3.92 -18.53
C TYR A 131 -2.99 4.92 -19.50
N GLU A 132 -3.28 4.75 -20.78
CA GLU A 132 -2.90 5.69 -21.82
C GLU A 132 -4.13 6.47 -22.30
N ARG A 133 -3.99 7.79 -22.45
CA ARG A 133 -5.04 8.64 -22.97
C ARG A 133 -5.23 8.42 -24.47
N VAL A 134 -6.27 7.71 -24.86
CA VAL A 134 -6.60 7.42 -26.25
C VAL A 134 -7.24 8.63 -26.94
N LYS A 135 -8.11 9.38 -26.22
CA LYS A 135 -8.86 10.50 -26.81
C LYS A 135 -9.34 11.47 -25.74
N THR A 136 -9.38 12.75 -26.09
CA THR A 136 -10.06 13.78 -25.32
C THR A 136 -11.37 14.14 -26.02
N ILE A 137 -12.47 14.21 -25.28
CA ILE A 137 -13.79 14.62 -25.78
C ILE A 137 -14.12 15.97 -25.17
N GLU A 138 -14.30 16.98 -26.02
CA GLU A 138 -14.69 18.32 -25.58
C GLU A 138 -16.21 18.49 -25.61
N PRO A 139 -16.79 19.29 -24.69
CA PRO A 139 -18.21 19.55 -24.69
C PRO A 139 -18.62 20.40 -25.89
N LYS A 140 -19.76 20.08 -26.50
CA LYS A 140 -20.39 20.94 -27.50
C LYS A 140 -20.92 22.23 -26.83
N LYS A 141 -20.42 23.40 -27.21
CA LYS A 141 -20.95 24.69 -26.75
C LYS A 141 -22.36 24.88 -27.30
N LEU A 142 -23.38 24.79 -26.44
CA LEU A 142 -24.74 25.15 -26.78
C LEU A 142 -24.82 26.68 -26.83
N LYS A 143 -25.12 27.24 -28.02
CA LYS A 143 -25.49 28.66 -28.13
C LYS A 143 -26.80 28.88 -27.39
N ARG A 144 -26.78 29.55 -26.22
CA ARG A 144 -28.01 30.04 -25.59
C ARG A 144 -28.65 31.05 -26.57
N LYS A 145 -29.82 30.72 -27.09
CA LYS A 145 -30.65 31.71 -27.76
C LYS A 145 -31.14 32.67 -26.68
N ASN A 146 -30.56 33.88 -26.64
CA ASN A 146 -31.15 34.96 -25.84
C ASN A 146 -32.54 35.23 -26.44
N LYS A 147 -33.60 35.03 -25.65
CA LYS A 147 -34.93 35.53 -25.91
C LYS A 147 -35.01 36.95 -25.42
#